data_3d5b9ff0f98173e57c9b54c34f59e201
#
_entry.id   3d5b9ff0f98173e57c9b54c34f59e201
#
_cell.length_a   1.000
_cell.length_b   1.000
_cell.length_c   1.000
_cell.angle_alpha   90.00
_cell.angle_beta   90.00
_cell.angle_gamma   90.00
#
_symmetry.space_group_name_H-M   'P 1'
#
loop_
_entity.id
_entity.type
_entity.pdbx_description
1 polymer ?
#
loop_
_entity_poly.entity_id
_entity_poly.type
_entity_poly.pdbx_seq_one_letter_code
_entity_poly.pdbx_strand_id
1 'polypeptide(L)'
;VTVPPRGQWIRMLVSELSRVTDHLTCNGAMGMEAGALTVFIYLIKAREMLWHLFEELTGARLTVSYTRVGGLTGDLTEKFVNELPKAIAETRTALAESRTLLKRNRSFYDRLRGIGILTREDALSYGVTGPVGRASGVDYDVRRDWPYLAYDQVEFTVPSRTEGDTWARFWSRFDEIEQSLRIAEQCLEKMPPGP
;
A
#
# COMPACT_ATOMS: atom_id res chain seq x y z
N VAL A 1 8.63 -21.54 -16.01
CA VAL A 1 7.21 -21.88 -15.84
C VAL A 1 6.41 -20.60 -16.00
N THR A 2 5.49 -20.59 -16.98
CA THR A 2 4.68 -19.40 -17.28
C THR A 2 3.48 -19.36 -16.34
N VAL A 3 3.21 -18.20 -15.76
CA VAL A 3 2.01 -17.96 -14.94
C VAL A 3 0.86 -17.56 -15.88
N PRO A 4 -0.33 -18.17 -15.77
CA PRO A 4 -1.49 -17.80 -16.56
C PRO A 4 -1.85 -16.30 -16.39
N PRO A 5 -2.45 -15.65 -17.39
CA PRO A 5 -2.81 -14.23 -17.30
C PRO A 5 -3.65 -13.89 -16.06
N ARG A 6 -4.71 -14.66 -15.78
CA ARG A 6 -5.52 -14.48 -14.56
C ARG A 6 -4.68 -14.55 -13.29
N GLY A 7 -3.77 -15.53 -13.20
CA GLY A 7 -2.86 -15.64 -12.06
C GLY A 7 -1.91 -14.46 -11.90
N GLN A 8 -1.50 -13.80 -12.98
CA GLN A 8 -0.70 -12.57 -12.92
C GLN A 8 -1.51 -11.41 -12.31
N TRP A 9 -2.76 -11.23 -12.70
CA TRP A 9 -3.66 -10.21 -12.16
C TRP A 9 -3.95 -10.44 -10.68
N ILE A 10 -4.21 -11.69 -10.27
CA ILE A 10 -4.43 -12.01 -8.85
C ILE A 10 -3.16 -11.74 -8.03
N ARG A 11 -1.98 -12.10 -8.54
CA ARG A 11 -0.70 -11.78 -7.89
C ARG A 11 -0.52 -10.28 -7.70
N MET A 12 -0.84 -9.48 -8.71
CA MET A 12 -0.78 -8.03 -8.63
C MET A 12 -1.76 -7.50 -7.58
N LEU A 13 -3.01 -7.97 -7.59
CA LEU A 13 -4.03 -7.61 -6.62
C LEU A 13 -3.58 -7.86 -5.17
N VAL A 14 -3.15 -9.09 -4.85
CA VAL A 14 -2.72 -9.42 -3.49
C VAL A 14 -1.44 -8.69 -3.07
N SER A 15 -0.55 -8.38 -4.02
CA SER A 15 0.65 -7.59 -3.74
C SER A 15 0.31 -6.14 -3.38
N GLU A 16 -0.65 -5.53 -4.08
CA GLU A 16 -1.11 -4.18 -3.75
C GLU A 16 -1.88 -4.13 -2.43
N LEU A 17 -2.74 -5.12 -2.14
CA LEU A 17 -3.41 -5.21 -0.84
C LEU A 17 -2.41 -5.42 0.30
N SER A 18 -1.35 -6.22 0.09
CA SER A 18 -0.25 -6.38 1.06
C SER A 18 0.48 -5.05 1.29
N ARG A 19 0.74 -4.26 0.24
CA ARG A 19 1.32 -2.92 0.35
C ARG A 19 0.42 -2.00 1.18
N VAL A 20 -0.89 -2.03 0.96
CA VAL A 20 -1.86 -1.26 1.74
C VAL A 20 -1.77 -1.63 3.22
N THR A 21 -1.78 -2.93 3.56
CA THR A 21 -1.71 -3.38 4.96
C THR A 21 -0.39 -3.01 5.63
N ASP A 22 0.72 -3.05 4.90
CA ASP A 22 2.04 -2.62 5.38
C ASP A 22 2.05 -1.11 5.66
N HIS A 23 1.62 -0.31 4.71
CA HIS A 23 1.59 1.15 4.86
C HIS A 23 0.63 1.62 5.97
N LEU A 24 -0.53 0.96 6.13
CA LEU A 24 -1.44 1.21 7.26
C LEU A 24 -0.75 0.94 8.60
N THR A 25 -0.01 -0.16 8.69
CA THR A 25 0.74 -0.53 9.90
C THR A 25 1.86 0.46 10.19
N CYS A 26 2.69 0.75 9.17
CA CYS A 26 3.83 1.66 9.30
C CYS A 26 3.37 3.07 9.71
N ASN A 27 2.39 3.63 9.01
CA ASN A 27 1.87 4.97 9.31
C ASN A 27 1.11 5.01 10.63
N GLY A 28 0.42 3.93 10.99
CA GLY A 28 -0.21 3.79 12.30
C GLY A 28 0.82 3.86 13.42
N ALA A 29 1.90 3.06 13.35
CA ALA A 29 2.97 3.05 14.32
C ALA A 29 3.69 4.42 14.40
N MET A 30 4.02 5.02 13.26
CA MET A 30 4.61 6.37 13.21
C MET A 30 3.68 7.42 13.86
N GLY A 31 2.37 7.33 13.61
CA GLY A 31 1.38 8.20 14.23
C GLY A 31 1.36 8.05 15.74
N MET A 32 1.35 6.83 16.24
CA MET A 32 1.37 6.50 17.66
C MET A 32 2.62 7.06 18.34
N GLU A 33 3.81 6.78 17.81
CA GLU A 33 5.10 7.27 18.32
C GLU A 33 5.19 8.81 18.31
N ALA A 34 4.56 9.44 17.33
CA ALA A 34 4.49 10.90 17.26
C ALA A 34 3.36 11.52 18.13
N GLY A 35 2.63 10.71 18.91
CA GLY A 35 1.59 11.17 19.85
C GLY A 35 0.18 11.24 19.26
N ALA A 36 -0.09 10.53 18.16
CA ALA A 36 -1.41 10.45 17.52
C ALA A 36 -2.01 9.03 17.61
N LEU A 37 -2.18 8.51 18.82
CA LEU A 37 -2.67 7.14 19.08
C LEU A 37 -4.02 6.84 18.40
N THR A 38 -4.94 7.79 18.33
CA THR A 38 -6.24 7.59 17.68
C THR A 38 -6.08 7.24 16.21
N VAL A 39 -5.10 7.84 15.52
CA VAL A 39 -4.78 7.53 14.12
C VAL A 39 -4.31 6.08 13.98
N PHE A 40 -3.47 5.60 14.90
CA PHE A 40 -3.08 4.18 14.94
C PHE A 40 -4.30 3.26 14.97
N ILE A 41 -5.26 3.52 15.88
CA ILE A 41 -6.46 2.69 16.04
C ILE A 41 -7.28 2.65 14.73
N TYR A 42 -7.46 3.79 14.05
CA TYR A 42 -8.21 3.87 12.80
C TYR A 42 -7.51 3.09 11.66
N LEU A 43 -6.20 3.25 11.52
CA LEU A 43 -5.44 2.57 10.47
C LEU A 43 -5.35 1.06 10.72
N ILE A 44 -5.21 0.63 11.98
CA ILE A 44 -5.22 -0.79 12.33
C ILE A 44 -6.61 -1.42 12.12
N LYS A 45 -7.69 -0.69 12.42
CA LYS A 45 -9.05 -1.18 12.11
C LYS A 45 -9.23 -1.42 10.60
N ALA A 46 -8.77 -0.50 9.75
CA ALA A 46 -8.82 -0.69 8.30
C ALA A 46 -7.98 -1.88 7.84
N ARG A 47 -6.77 -2.04 8.40
CA ARG A 47 -5.92 -3.21 8.15
C ARG A 47 -6.60 -4.52 8.51
N GLU A 48 -7.30 -4.59 9.65
CA GLU A 48 -8.01 -5.80 10.10
C GLU A 48 -9.02 -6.29 9.06
N MET A 49 -9.72 -5.39 8.39
CA MET A 49 -10.67 -5.76 7.35
C MET A 49 -9.98 -6.41 6.14
N LEU A 50 -8.84 -5.86 5.73
CA LEU A 50 -8.03 -6.46 4.66
C LEU A 50 -7.44 -7.81 5.08
N TRP A 51 -7.04 -7.96 6.33
CA TRP A 51 -6.55 -9.24 6.85
C TRP A 51 -7.65 -10.31 6.92
N HIS A 52 -8.90 -9.96 7.17
CA HIS A 52 -10.02 -10.90 7.04
C HIS A 52 -10.17 -11.41 5.60
N LEU A 53 -9.94 -10.54 4.60
CA LEU A 53 -9.93 -10.97 3.21
C LEU A 53 -8.75 -11.91 2.89
N PHE A 54 -7.58 -11.65 3.43
CA PHE A 54 -6.45 -12.57 3.29
C PHE A 54 -6.71 -13.91 3.98
N GLU A 55 -7.30 -13.90 5.16
CA GLU A 55 -7.68 -15.12 5.89
C GLU A 55 -8.70 -15.95 5.10
N GLU A 56 -9.71 -15.30 4.51
CA GLU A 56 -10.68 -15.94 3.64
C GLU A 56 -10.02 -16.61 2.42
N LEU A 57 -9.05 -15.92 1.81
CA LEU A 57 -8.40 -16.36 0.59
C LEU A 57 -7.34 -17.45 0.83
N THR A 58 -6.63 -17.38 1.94
CA THR A 58 -5.39 -18.15 2.17
C THR A 58 -5.43 -19.04 3.41
N GLY A 59 -6.44 -18.89 4.26
CA GLY A 59 -6.53 -19.56 5.57
C GLY A 59 -5.63 -18.95 6.65
N ALA A 60 -4.89 -17.86 6.35
CA ALA A 60 -4.01 -17.18 7.30
C ALA A 60 -4.09 -15.66 7.14
N ARG A 61 -3.97 -14.94 8.26
CA ARG A 61 -4.02 -13.47 8.30
C ARG A 61 -2.68 -12.83 7.98
N LEU A 62 -1.61 -13.51 8.38
CA LEU A 62 -0.22 -13.08 8.24
C LEU A 62 0.62 -14.26 7.77
N THR A 63 1.81 -13.99 7.26
CA THR A 63 2.74 -15.04 6.78
C THR A 63 2.10 -16.00 5.78
N VAL A 64 1.29 -15.44 4.88
CA VAL A 64 0.58 -16.20 3.85
C VAL A 64 1.54 -16.81 2.82
N SER A 65 1.21 -17.99 2.31
CA SER A 65 1.93 -18.68 1.24
C SER A 65 0.99 -18.96 0.07
N TYR A 66 0.48 -17.90 -0.52
CA TYR A 66 -0.55 -17.95 -1.56
C TYR A 66 0.04 -18.07 -2.98
N THR A 67 1.06 -17.27 -3.28
CA THR A 67 1.76 -17.32 -4.57
C THR A 67 2.69 -18.53 -4.63
N ARG A 68 2.64 -19.28 -5.73
CA ARG A 68 3.41 -20.52 -5.95
C ARG A 68 4.19 -20.43 -7.26
N VAL A 69 5.21 -21.26 -7.42
CA VAL A 69 5.90 -21.41 -8.70
C VAL A 69 4.87 -21.87 -9.75
N GLY A 70 4.70 -21.06 -10.79
CA GLY A 70 3.76 -21.33 -11.88
C GLY A 70 2.32 -20.88 -11.66
N GLY A 71 1.95 -20.33 -10.48
CA GLY A 71 0.55 -19.91 -10.24
C GLY A 71 0.27 -19.49 -8.82
N LEU A 72 -0.87 -19.92 -8.31
CA LEU A 72 -1.44 -19.61 -6.99
C LEU A 72 -1.91 -20.91 -6.34
N THR A 73 -2.21 -20.90 -5.04
CA THR A 73 -2.79 -22.05 -4.33
C THR A 73 -4.27 -22.26 -4.69
N GLY A 74 -4.96 -21.24 -5.15
CA GLY A 74 -6.37 -21.27 -5.55
C GLY A 74 -6.78 -19.96 -6.21
N ASP A 75 -7.96 -19.93 -6.79
CA ASP A 75 -8.56 -18.72 -7.38
C ASP A 75 -9.19 -17.84 -6.27
N LEU A 76 -9.63 -16.62 -6.64
CA LEU A 76 -10.40 -15.75 -5.75
C LEU A 76 -11.76 -16.39 -5.41
N THR A 77 -12.15 -16.32 -4.13
CA THR A 77 -13.48 -16.76 -3.73
C THR A 77 -14.53 -15.70 -4.08
N GLU A 78 -15.79 -16.11 -4.30
CA GLU A 78 -16.89 -15.15 -4.51
C GLU A 78 -17.02 -14.18 -3.33
N LYS A 79 -16.83 -14.68 -2.12
CA LYS A 79 -16.87 -13.86 -0.91
C LYS A 79 -15.80 -12.78 -0.94
N PHE A 80 -14.54 -13.13 -1.27
CA PHE A 80 -13.44 -12.17 -1.40
C PHE A 80 -13.79 -11.07 -2.40
N VAL A 81 -14.26 -11.44 -3.60
CA VAL A 81 -14.61 -10.50 -4.66
C VAL A 81 -15.73 -9.55 -4.24
N ASN A 82 -16.75 -10.07 -3.52
CA ASN A 82 -17.90 -9.28 -3.08
C ASN A 82 -17.57 -8.35 -1.89
N GLU A 83 -16.66 -8.75 -1.00
CA GLU A 83 -16.30 -7.98 0.19
C GLU A 83 -15.18 -6.96 -0.06
N LEU A 84 -14.32 -7.17 -1.05
CA LEU A 84 -13.18 -6.29 -1.31
C LEU A 84 -13.57 -4.82 -1.58
N PRO A 85 -14.60 -4.48 -2.39
CA PRO A 85 -15.01 -3.09 -2.59
C PRO A 85 -15.39 -2.38 -1.29
N LYS A 86 -16.05 -3.09 -0.37
CA LYS A 86 -16.41 -2.56 0.94
C LYS A 86 -15.17 -2.30 1.80
N ALA A 87 -14.21 -3.22 1.82
CA ALA A 87 -12.95 -3.05 2.54
C ALA A 87 -12.14 -1.86 2.00
N ILE A 88 -12.14 -1.65 0.68
CA ILE A 88 -11.53 -0.48 0.03
C ILE A 88 -12.20 0.82 0.50
N ALA A 89 -13.53 0.88 0.47
CA ALA A 89 -14.30 2.07 0.88
C ALA A 89 -14.05 2.41 2.37
N GLU A 90 -14.05 1.43 3.25
CA GLU A 90 -13.75 1.64 4.67
C GLU A 90 -12.30 2.04 4.92
N THR A 91 -11.34 1.51 4.15
CA THR A 91 -9.95 1.95 4.20
C THR A 91 -9.83 3.43 3.83
N ARG A 92 -10.50 3.88 2.76
CA ARG A 92 -10.54 5.30 2.37
C ARG A 92 -11.16 6.18 3.44
N THR A 93 -12.21 5.70 4.09
CA THR A 93 -12.85 6.40 5.22
C THR A 93 -11.86 6.59 6.37
N ALA A 94 -11.17 5.53 6.79
CA ALA A 94 -10.15 5.58 7.84
C ALA A 94 -8.99 6.53 7.48
N LEU A 95 -8.55 6.57 6.22
CA LEU A 95 -7.54 7.52 5.73
C LEU A 95 -8.03 8.97 5.82
N ALA A 96 -9.27 9.24 5.41
CA ALA A 96 -9.83 10.59 5.45
C ALA A 96 -10.00 11.11 6.89
N GLU A 97 -10.49 10.27 7.78
CA GLU A 97 -10.62 10.59 9.22
C GLU A 97 -9.24 10.81 9.86
N SER A 98 -8.27 9.93 9.60
CA SER A 98 -6.88 10.07 10.07
C SER A 98 -6.26 11.37 9.56
N ARG A 99 -6.43 11.69 8.28
CA ARG A 99 -5.94 12.93 7.67
C ARG A 99 -6.55 14.18 8.35
N THR A 100 -7.82 14.12 8.69
CA THR A 100 -8.54 15.21 9.38
C THR A 100 -8.00 15.44 10.79
N LEU A 101 -7.76 14.38 11.54
CA LEU A 101 -7.17 14.44 12.88
C LEU A 101 -5.73 15.01 12.84
N LEU A 102 -4.92 14.55 11.91
CA LEU A 102 -3.50 14.95 11.80
C LEU A 102 -3.33 16.39 11.35
N LYS A 103 -4.20 16.93 10.49
CA LYS A 103 -4.15 18.34 10.05
C LYS A 103 -4.18 19.35 11.20
N ARG A 104 -4.79 18.97 12.33
CA ARG A 104 -4.95 19.84 13.52
C ARG A 104 -3.96 19.51 14.64
N ASN A 105 -3.12 18.49 14.45
CA ASN A 105 -2.19 18.04 15.49
C ASN A 105 -0.82 18.71 15.33
N ARG A 106 -0.62 19.81 16.07
CA ARG A 106 0.64 20.58 16.05
C ARG A 106 1.82 19.75 16.54
N SER A 107 1.63 18.95 17.60
CA SER A 107 2.71 18.10 18.14
C SER A 107 3.18 17.05 17.12
N PHE A 108 2.26 16.46 16.37
CA PHE A 108 2.57 15.53 15.29
C PHE A 108 3.42 16.22 14.20
N TYR A 109 3.00 17.40 13.76
CA TYR A 109 3.72 18.19 12.78
C TYR A 109 5.15 18.51 13.23
N ASP A 110 5.31 19.07 14.45
CA ASP A 110 6.61 19.49 14.97
C ASP A 110 7.58 18.34 15.20
N ARG A 111 7.07 17.10 15.41
CA ARG A 111 7.89 15.90 15.62
C ARG A 111 8.36 15.23 14.32
N LEU A 112 7.76 15.51 13.19
CA LEU A 112 8.07 14.86 11.92
C LEU A 112 8.73 15.78 10.90
N ARG A 113 8.35 17.07 10.87
CA ARG A 113 8.83 17.98 9.85
C ARG A 113 10.26 18.45 10.13
N GLY A 114 11.12 18.34 9.11
CA GLY A 114 12.53 18.67 9.22
C GLY A 114 13.36 17.69 10.05
N ILE A 115 12.78 16.53 10.42
CA ILE A 115 13.45 15.51 11.22
C ILE A 115 13.85 14.33 10.35
N GLY A 116 15.10 13.85 10.53
CA GLY A 116 15.63 12.70 9.82
C GLY A 116 15.70 12.92 8.31
N ILE A 117 16.20 14.08 7.89
CA ILE A 117 16.34 14.44 6.48
C ILE A 117 17.33 13.49 5.80
N LEU A 118 16.88 12.87 4.72
CA LEU A 118 17.69 12.14 3.77
C LEU A 118 17.69 12.91 2.45
N THR A 119 18.84 13.40 2.02
CA THR A 119 18.94 14.13 0.76
C THR A 119 18.73 13.22 -0.43
N ARG A 120 18.41 13.79 -1.60
CA ARG A 120 18.31 13.01 -2.84
C ARG A 120 19.65 12.38 -3.21
N GLU A 121 20.75 13.07 -2.97
CA GLU A 121 22.12 12.60 -3.24
C GLU A 121 22.46 11.38 -2.37
N ASP A 122 22.19 11.46 -1.06
CA ASP A 122 22.40 10.34 -0.16
C ASP A 122 21.48 9.15 -0.51
N ALA A 123 20.21 9.41 -0.82
CA ALA A 123 19.27 8.36 -1.20
C ALA A 123 19.75 7.60 -2.45
N LEU A 124 20.30 8.30 -3.45
CA LEU A 124 20.88 7.68 -4.64
C LEU A 124 22.18 6.94 -4.31
N SER A 125 23.06 7.54 -3.50
CA SER A 125 24.35 6.94 -3.10
C SER A 125 24.18 5.62 -2.35
N TYR A 126 23.16 5.55 -1.46
CA TYR A 126 22.84 4.34 -0.71
C TYR A 126 21.91 3.36 -1.45
N GLY A 127 21.47 3.69 -2.66
CA GLY A 127 20.53 2.87 -3.42
C GLY A 127 19.15 2.75 -2.76
N VAL A 128 18.69 3.80 -2.09
CA VAL A 128 17.40 3.81 -1.38
C VAL A 128 16.25 3.88 -2.39
N THR A 129 15.29 2.96 -2.26
CA THR A 129 14.11 2.85 -3.10
C THR A 129 12.82 2.98 -2.28
N GLY A 130 11.66 2.81 -2.93
CA GLY A 130 10.35 2.81 -2.29
C GLY A 130 9.95 4.17 -1.72
N PRO A 131 9.06 4.20 -0.71
CA PRO A 131 8.53 5.44 -0.14
C PRO A 131 9.61 6.37 0.40
N VAL A 132 10.73 5.82 0.91
CA VAL A 132 11.83 6.61 1.47
C VAL A 132 12.57 7.36 0.36
N GLY A 133 12.92 6.69 -0.74
CA GLY A 133 13.54 7.32 -1.90
C GLY A 133 12.61 8.34 -2.56
N ARG A 134 11.34 7.99 -2.75
CA ARG A 134 10.34 8.91 -3.33
C ARG A 134 10.06 10.13 -2.45
N ALA A 135 10.16 10.00 -1.13
CA ALA A 135 10.09 11.13 -0.21
C ALA A 135 11.30 12.07 -0.28
N SER A 136 12.43 11.60 -0.81
CA SER A 136 13.69 12.33 -1.00
C SER A 136 13.90 12.81 -2.44
N GLY A 137 12.87 12.81 -3.29
CA GLY A 137 12.93 13.30 -4.66
C GLY A 137 13.50 12.30 -5.68
N VAL A 138 13.61 11.01 -5.31
CA VAL A 138 13.97 9.96 -6.25
C VAL A 138 12.69 9.44 -6.91
N ASP A 139 12.40 9.92 -8.12
CA ASP A 139 11.22 9.53 -8.89
C ASP A 139 11.46 8.17 -9.57
N TYR A 140 11.44 7.09 -8.77
CA TYR A 140 11.60 5.72 -9.23
C TYR A 140 10.54 4.81 -8.62
N ASP A 141 9.86 4.05 -9.49
CA ASP A 141 8.97 2.97 -9.09
C ASP A 141 9.09 1.81 -10.08
N VAL A 142 9.50 0.65 -9.59
CA VAL A 142 9.72 -0.55 -10.42
C VAL A 142 8.47 -0.97 -11.19
N ARG A 143 7.27 -0.69 -10.67
CA ARG A 143 5.99 -1.00 -11.33
C ARG A 143 5.79 -0.18 -12.61
N ARG A 144 6.28 1.06 -12.62
CA ARG A 144 6.23 1.99 -13.77
C ARG A 144 7.45 1.83 -14.68
N ASP A 145 8.65 1.81 -14.09
CA ASP A 145 9.90 1.94 -14.85
C ASP A 145 10.37 0.59 -15.43
N TRP A 146 9.99 -0.52 -14.81
CA TRP A 146 10.24 -1.89 -15.26
C TRP A 146 9.00 -2.75 -14.99
N PRO A 147 7.88 -2.56 -15.74
CA PRO A 147 6.62 -3.23 -15.48
C PRO A 147 6.76 -4.74 -15.48
N TYR A 148 6.13 -5.38 -14.52
CA TYR A 148 6.02 -6.82 -14.37
C TYR A 148 4.56 -7.21 -14.09
N LEU A 149 4.22 -8.50 -14.17
CA LEU A 149 2.83 -8.97 -14.10
C LEU A 149 1.94 -8.23 -15.12
N ALA A 150 0.94 -7.50 -14.66
CA ALA A 150 0.02 -6.72 -15.48
C ALA A 150 0.06 -5.21 -15.15
N TYR A 151 1.17 -4.71 -14.56
CA TYR A 151 1.29 -3.28 -14.20
C TYR A 151 1.27 -2.33 -15.40
N ASP A 152 1.63 -2.79 -16.57
CA ASP A 152 1.53 -2.05 -17.83
C ASP A 152 0.08 -1.86 -18.35
N GLN A 153 -0.88 -2.56 -17.73
CA GLN A 153 -2.30 -2.56 -18.12
C GLN A 153 -3.19 -1.76 -17.14
N VAL A 154 -2.60 -1.20 -16.09
CA VAL A 154 -3.31 -0.42 -15.08
C VAL A 154 -2.78 1.01 -15.00
N GLU A 155 -3.69 1.92 -14.64
CA GLU A 155 -3.36 3.33 -14.47
C GLU A 155 -3.14 3.67 -12.99
N PHE A 156 -1.97 4.22 -12.68
CA PHE A 156 -1.64 4.76 -11.37
C PHE A 156 -0.60 5.88 -11.49
N THR A 157 -0.51 6.69 -10.46
CA THR A 157 0.53 7.70 -10.35
C THR A 157 1.53 7.28 -9.26
N VAL A 158 2.78 7.72 -9.42
CA VAL A 158 3.84 7.50 -8.42
C VAL A 158 3.94 8.75 -7.55
N PRO A 159 3.46 8.72 -6.28
CA PRO A 159 3.59 9.87 -5.41
C PRO A 159 5.06 10.11 -5.06
N SER A 160 5.55 11.32 -5.28
CA SER A 160 6.90 11.72 -4.88
C SER A 160 6.89 13.05 -4.13
N ARG A 161 7.88 13.25 -3.27
CA ARG A 161 8.10 14.45 -2.46
C ARG A 161 9.59 14.76 -2.44
N THR A 162 9.96 15.97 -2.06
CA THR A 162 11.35 16.43 -2.13
C THR A 162 11.94 16.79 -0.78
N GLU A 163 11.12 16.85 0.28
CA GLU A 163 11.54 17.28 1.60
C GLU A 163 12.51 16.31 2.28
N GLY A 164 12.44 15.02 1.95
CA GLY A 164 13.34 13.97 2.45
C GLY A 164 13.21 13.68 3.95
N ASP A 165 12.29 14.32 4.64
CA ASP A 165 12.11 14.19 6.08
C ASP A 165 11.07 13.10 6.47
N THR A 166 10.87 12.92 7.76
CA THR A 166 9.90 11.95 8.28
C THR A 166 8.47 12.31 7.91
N TRP A 167 8.16 13.61 7.81
CA TRP A 167 6.87 14.12 7.34
C TRP A 167 6.57 13.69 5.90
N ALA A 168 7.53 13.88 5.00
CA ALA A 168 7.41 13.48 3.60
C ALA A 168 7.22 11.96 3.46
N ARG A 169 7.99 11.15 4.21
CA ARG A 169 7.86 9.69 4.23
C ARG A 169 6.49 9.22 4.72
N PHE A 170 5.93 9.88 5.73
CA PHE A 170 4.60 9.59 6.25
C PHE A 170 3.52 9.81 5.18
N TRP A 171 3.52 11.00 4.59
CA TRP A 171 2.50 11.37 3.60
C TRP A 171 2.65 10.64 2.26
N SER A 172 3.87 10.31 1.84
CA SER A 172 4.08 9.48 0.66
C SER A 172 3.37 8.12 0.79
N ARG A 173 3.46 7.48 1.95
CA ARG A 173 2.74 6.22 2.18
C ARG A 173 1.22 6.37 2.17
N PHE A 174 0.68 7.48 2.71
CA PHE A 174 -0.75 7.78 2.60
C PHE A 174 -1.21 7.90 1.14
N ASP A 175 -0.41 8.55 0.33
CA ASP A 175 -0.73 8.76 -1.08
C ASP A 175 -0.55 7.43 -1.87
N GLU A 176 0.45 6.62 -1.51
CA GLU A 176 0.67 5.29 -2.10
C GLU A 176 -0.44 4.29 -1.77
N ILE A 177 -1.03 4.34 -0.57
CA ILE A 177 -2.20 3.51 -0.23
C ILE A 177 -3.32 3.77 -1.25
N GLU A 178 -3.64 5.03 -1.54
CA GLU A 178 -4.70 5.36 -2.49
C GLU A 178 -4.41 4.82 -3.89
N GLN A 179 -3.16 4.89 -4.35
CA GLN A 179 -2.79 4.32 -5.65
C GLN A 179 -2.91 2.79 -5.66
N SER A 180 -2.52 2.13 -4.58
CA SER A 180 -2.66 0.68 -4.44
C SER A 180 -4.12 0.23 -4.40
N LEU A 181 -5.00 0.98 -3.73
CA LEU A 181 -6.45 0.72 -3.75
C LEU A 181 -7.04 0.91 -5.15
N ARG A 182 -6.61 1.96 -5.88
CA ARG A 182 -7.01 2.19 -7.28
C ARG A 182 -6.56 1.06 -8.21
N ILE A 183 -5.35 0.53 -8.01
CA ILE A 183 -4.88 -0.63 -8.78
C ILE A 183 -5.73 -1.86 -8.42
N ALA A 184 -6.05 -2.08 -7.16
CA ALA A 184 -6.88 -3.21 -6.73
C ALA A 184 -8.28 -3.18 -7.36
N GLU A 185 -8.92 -2.01 -7.46
CA GLU A 185 -10.19 -1.82 -8.17
C GLU A 185 -10.06 -2.19 -9.65
N GLN A 186 -9.04 -1.70 -10.33
CA GLN A 186 -8.78 -2.03 -11.74
C GLN A 186 -8.47 -3.53 -11.94
N CYS A 187 -7.84 -4.18 -10.96
CA CYS A 187 -7.65 -5.63 -11.02
C CYS A 187 -8.98 -6.37 -11.05
N LEU A 188 -9.96 -5.99 -10.21
CA LEU A 188 -11.29 -6.60 -10.22
C LEU A 188 -12.03 -6.39 -11.55
N GLU A 189 -11.89 -5.19 -12.14
CA GLU A 189 -12.58 -4.82 -13.37
C GLU A 189 -11.99 -5.46 -14.62
N LYS A 190 -10.65 -5.55 -14.69
CA LYS A 190 -9.92 -5.91 -15.91
C LYS A 190 -9.41 -7.34 -15.90
N MET A 191 -9.52 -8.05 -14.78
CA MET A 191 -9.00 -9.42 -14.65
C MET A 191 -9.65 -10.36 -15.68
N PRO A 192 -8.85 -11.04 -16.54
CA PRO A 192 -9.40 -11.94 -17.53
C PRO A 192 -9.97 -13.22 -16.88
N PRO A 193 -10.92 -13.90 -17.54
CA PRO A 193 -11.30 -15.24 -17.15
C PRO A 193 -10.16 -16.23 -17.46
N GLY A 194 -10.18 -17.37 -16.79
CA GLY A 194 -9.22 -18.45 -17.06
C GLY A 194 -8.73 -19.14 -15.80
N PRO A 195 -7.85 -20.13 -15.92
CA PRO A 195 -7.21 -20.80 -14.81
C PRO A 195 -6.19 -19.90 -14.12
#